data_50d7730968bffe772b35c4901c2c1814
#
_entry.id   50d7730968bffe772b35c4901c2c1814
#
_cell.length_a   1.000
_cell.length_b   1.000
_cell.length_c   1.000
_cell.angle_alpha   90.00
_cell.angle_beta   90.00
_cell.angle_gamma   90.00
#
_symmetry.space_group_name_H-M   'P 1'
#
loop_
_entity.id
_entity.type
_entity.pdbx_description
1 polymer ?
#
loop_
_entity_poly.entity_id
_entity_poly.type
_entity_poly.pdbx_seq_one_letter_code
_entity_poly.pdbx_strand_id
1 'polypeptide(L)'
;MWLKPEFGSYVMTAKNMENDTSGQLLADLFDEYSEWYMGLAAEYGSLPRSLSGLSKEGRQFIYLLDDLELHHMMRNKYLRYILDELESVVYAYGGIDLRGDSDAAEVAEVLSVSAADSENYITGDWRVVRDEDGKVADLAHLGTRQGNDPEEHPGTWFMAGSVSFSALEKSRFGALWDEAKPGVIFRDRNGEG
;
A
#
# COMPACT_ATOMS: atom_id res chain seq x y z
N MET A 1 -11.03 -2.56 -18.09
CA MET A 1 -10.73 -4.01 -17.95
C MET A 1 -9.26 -4.10 -17.56
N TRP A 2 -8.98 -4.09 -16.26
CA TRP A 2 -7.61 -4.14 -15.74
C TRP A 2 -7.09 -5.56 -15.92
N LEU A 3 -5.99 -5.71 -16.64
CA LEU A 3 -5.31 -7.00 -16.79
C LEU A 3 -4.81 -7.44 -15.41
N LYS A 4 -5.02 -8.71 -15.08
CA LYS A 4 -4.45 -9.31 -13.87
C LYS A 4 -2.92 -9.16 -13.93
N PRO A 5 -2.28 -8.43 -13.02
CA PRO A 5 -0.83 -8.36 -13.01
C PRO A 5 -0.25 -9.75 -12.77
N GLU A 6 0.66 -10.18 -13.63
CA GLU A 6 1.48 -11.35 -13.36
C GLU A 6 2.53 -10.94 -12.33
N PHE A 7 2.28 -11.22 -11.06
CA PHE A 7 3.30 -11.10 -10.03
C PHE A 7 4.39 -12.13 -10.31
N GLY A 8 5.64 -11.67 -10.32
CA GLY A 8 6.78 -12.58 -10.34
C GLY A 8 6.63 -13.61 -9.23
N SER A 9 7.01 -14.83 -9.52
CA SER A 9 6.86 -16.01 -8.64
C SER A 9 7.81 -15.96 -7.43
N TYR A 10 7.77 -14.89 -6.63
CA TYR A 10 8.46 -14.88 -5.35
C TYR A 10 7.59 -15.62 -4.33
N VAL A 11 7.81 -16.91 -4.23
CA VAL A 11 7.15 -17.78 -3.26
C VAL A 11 7.88 -17.64 -1.93
N MET A 12 7.46 -16.70 -1.09
CA MET A 12 7.78 -16.80 0.33
C MET A 12 7.13 -18.06 0.89
N THR A 13 7.88 -19.07 1.18
CA THR A 13 7.35 -20.32 1.76
C THR A 13 7.02 -20.11 3.23
N ALA A 14 5.96 -20.77 3.72
CA ALA A 14 5.57 -20.75 5.14
C ALA A 14 6.74 -21.12 6.10
N LYS A 15 7.74 -21.82 5.59
CA LYS A 15 8.96 -22.21 6.30
C LYS A 15 9.87 -21.02 6.61
N ASN A 16 9.77 -19.91 5.84
CA ASN A 16 10.53 -18.69 6.08
C ASN A 16 9.89 -17.83 7.19
N MET A 17 8.58 -18.00 7.45
CA MET A 17 7.89 -17.23 8.52
C MET A 17 8.25 -17.67 9.94
N GLU A 18 8.70 -18.90 10.17
CA GLU A 18 9.07 -19.39 11.50
C GLU A 18 10.47 -18.93 11.94
N ASN A 19 11.32 -18.48 11.01
CA ASN A 19 12.69 -18.06 11.27
C ASN A 19 13.00 -16.61 10.89
N ASP A 20 12.01 -15.87 10.34
CA ASP A 20 12.24 -14.51 9.87
C ASP A 20 11.89 -13.50 10.98
N THR A 21 12.83 -12.62 11.28
CA THR A 21 12.53 -11.45 12.09
C THR A 21 11.52 -10.58 11.32
N SER A 22 10.51 -10.02 12.00
CA SER A 22 9.46 -9.18 11.40
C SER A 22 10.01 -8.10 10.45
N GLY A 23 11.22 -7.62 10.72
CA GLY A 23 11.91 -6.63 9.90
C GLY A 23 12.31 -7.12 8.50
N GLN A 24 12.64 -8.41 8.31
CA GLN A 24 12.97 -8.95 6.99
C GLN A 24 11.70 -9.08 6.13
N LEU A 25 10.61 -9.59 6.70
CA LEU A 25 9.33 -9.70 6.00
C LEU A 25 8.83 -8.33 5.49
N LEU A 26 9.01 -7.29 6.31
CA LEU A 26 8.65 -5.92 5.96
C LEU A 26 9.51 -5.39 4.81
N ALA A 27 10.83 -5.61 4.85
CA ALA A 27 11.76 -5.19 3.80
C ALA A 27 11.47 -5.90 2.47
N ASP A 28 11.31 -7.22 2.51
CA ASP A 28 10.99 -8.01 1.32
C ASP A 28 9.65 -7.58 0.68
N LEU A 29 8.64 -7.29 1.51
CA LEU A 29 7.37 -6.78 1.02
C LEU A 29 7.50 -5.38 0.40
N PHE A 30 8.29 -4.50 1.02
CA PHE A 30 8.55 -3.17 0.49
C PHE A 30 9.24 -3.24 -0.88
N ASP A 31 10.26 -4.07 -1.02
CA ASP A 31 11.00 -4.22 -2.27
C ASP A 31 10.10 -4.79 -3.37
N GLU A 32 9.36 -5.88 -3.10
CA GLU A 32 8.43 -6.51 -4.05
C GLU A 32 7.36 -5.51 -4.53
N TYR A 33 6.72 -4.80 -3.61
CA TYR A 33 5.68 -3.85 -3.98
C TYR A 33 6.22 -2.60 -4.65
N SER A 34 7.41 -2.12 -4.28
CA SER A 34 8.03 -1.00 -4.95
C SER A 34 8.34 -1.33 -6.42
N GLU A 35 8.92 -2.49 -6.69
CA GLU A 35 9.17 -2.95 -8.06
C GLU A 35 7.87 -3.10 -8.86
N TRP A 36 6.85 -3.67 -8.27
CA TRP A 36 5.54 -3.83 -8.90
C TRP A 36 4.90 -2.48 -9.24
N TYR A 37 4.87 -1.54 -8.30
CA TYR A 37 4.31 -0.20 -8.52
C TYR A 37 5.10 0.57 -9.57
N MET A 38 6.43 0.51 -9.56
CA MET A 38 7.27 1.12 -10.58
C MET A 38 7.00 0.54 -11.97
N GLY A 39 6.83 -0.77 -12.08
CA GLY A 39 6.46 -1.44 -13.32
C GLY A 39 5.11 -0.98 -13.86
N LEU A 40 4.08 -0.92 -13.01
CA LEU A 40 2.76 -0.45 -13.38
C LEU A 40 2.76 1.05 -13.77
N ALA A 41 3.50 1.89 -13.04
CA ALA A 41 3.62 3.31 -13.37
C ALA A 41 4.23 3.51 -14.75
N ALA A 42 5.29 2.76 -15.06
CA ALA A 42 5.96 2.80 -16.37
C ALA A 42 5.03 2.31 -17.51
N GLU A 43 4.22 1.27 -17.25
CA GLU A 43 3.33 0.69 -18.26
C GLU A 43 2.06 1.50 -18.50
N TYR A 44 1.41 1.97 -17.44
CA TYR A 44 0.09 2.60 -17.52
C TYR A 44 0.09 4.13 -17.37
N GLY A 45 1.21 4.71 -16.93
CA GLY A 45 1.37 6.15 -16.77
C GLY A 45 0.64 6.77 -15.57
N SER A 46 -0.30 6.06 -14.98
CA SER A 46 -1.01 6.44 -13.75
C SER A 46 -1.35 5.22 -12.94
N LEU A 47 -1.37 5.37 -11.62
CA LEU A 47 -1.74 4.28 -10.72
C LEU A 47 -2.82 4.73 -9.76
N PRO A 48 -3.87 3.93 -9.62
CA PRO A 48 -4.77 4.10 -8.50
C PRO A 48 -4.03 3.83 -7.19
N ARG A 49 -4.47 4.49 -6.14
CA ARG A 49 -4.01 4.11 -4.81
C ARG A 49 -4.46 2.69 -4.52
N SER A 50 -3.58 1.91 -3.92
CA SER A 50 -3.90 0.53 -3.57
C SER A 50 -3.32 0.17 -2.21
N LEU A 51 -4.00 -0.77 -1.57
CA LEU A 51 -3.62 -1.40 -0.33
C LEU A 51 -3.39 -2.88 -0.62
N SER A 52 -2.24 -3.37 -0.27
CA SER A 52 -1.88 -4.77 -0.45
C SER A 52 -1.27 -5.29 0.84
N GLY A 53 -1.24 -6.58 1.04
CA GLY A 53 -0.63 -7.09 2.25
C GLY A 53 -0.76 -8.58 2.41
N LEU A 54 -0.37 -9.03 3.60
CA LEU A 54 -0.40 -10.42 4.01
C LEU A 54 -1.27 -10.55 5.26
N SER A 55 -2.26 -11.45 5.20
CA SER A 55 -3.05 -11.79 6.37
C SER A 55 -2.30 -12.74 7.30
N LYS A 56 -2.77 -12.83 8.55
CA LYS A 56 -2.29 -13.79 9.55
C LYS A 56 -2.31 -15.26 9.07
N GLU A 57 -3.25 -15.59 8.19
CA GLU A 57 -3.35 -16.91 7.57
C GLU A 57 -2.36 -17.12 6.40
N GLY A 58 -1.55 -16.11 6.09
CA GLY A 58 -0.59 -16.16 4.98
C GLY A 58 -1.23 -15.91 3.60
N ARG A 59 -2.47 -15.41 3.52
CA ARG A 59 -3.13 -15.02 2.27
C ARG A 59 -2.69 -13.63 1.86
N GLN A 60 -2.23 -13.49 0.64
CA GLN A 60 -1.99 -12.17 0.05
C GLN A 60 -3.31 -11.55 -0.40
N PHE A 61 -3.43 -10.24 -0.24
CA PHE A 61 -4.57 -9.48 -0.72
C PHE A 61 -4.13 -8.22 -1.45
N ILE A 62 -4.95 -7.76 -2.40
CA ILE A 62 -4.81 -6.46 -3.09
C ILE A 62 -6.19 -5.83 -3.13
N TYR A 63 -6.26 -4.57 -2.72
CA TYR A 63 -7.44 -3.75 -2.77
C TYR A 63 -7.14 -2.41 -3.47
N LEU A 64 -7.84 -2.13 -4.57
CA LEU A 64 -7.75 -0.86 -5.30
C LEU A 64 -8.68 0.17 -4.65
N LEU A 65 -8.15 1.37 -4.41
CA LEU A 65 -8.83 2.43 -3.64
C LEU A 65 -9.40 3.54 -4.54
N ASP A 66 -9.76 3.21 -5.79
CA ASP A 66 -10.05 4.17 -6.86
C ASP A 66 -11.15 5.16 -6.55
N ASP A 67 -12.17 4.82 -5.76
CA ASP A 67 -13.36 5.65 -5.57
C ASP A 67 -13.67 5.97 -4.10
N LEU A 68 -12.64 5.97 -3.24
CA LEU A 68 -12.87 6.24 -1.83
C LEU A 68 -13.03 7.75 -1.57
N GLU A 69 -14.23 8.29 -1.79
CA GLU A 69 -14.61 9.68 -1.45
C GLU A 69 -14.71 9.89 0.08
N LEU A 70 -13.66 9.55 0.81
CA LEU A 70 -13.58 9.83 2.23
C LEU A 70 -12.60 10.97 2.50
N HIS A 71 -12.99 11.87 3.41
CA HIS A 71 -12.05 12.83 3.96
C HIS A 71 -10.81 12.09 4.51
N HIS A 72 -9.61 12.62 4.32
CA HIS A 72 -8.35 11.89 4.55
C HIS A 72 -8.25 11.25 5.95
N MET A 73 -8.73 11.91 7.02
CA MET A 73 -8.73 11.31 8.36
C MET A 73 -9.67 10.12 8.48
N MET A 74 -10.85 10.19 7.85
CA MET A 74 -11.79 9.07 7.82
C MET A 74 -11.26 7.94 6.94
N ARG A 75 -10.57 8.27 5.85
CA ARG A 75 -9.91 7.30 4.99
C ARG A 75 -8.85 6.50 5.74
N ASN A 76 -7.97 7.15 6.51
CA ASN A 76 -6.95 6.46 7.29
C ASN A 76 -7.56 5.51 8.34
N LYS A 77 -8.61 5.96 9.03
CA LYS A 77 -9.37 5.09 9.95
C LYS A 77 -10.03 3.92 9.22
N TYR A 78 -10.57 4.14 8.04
CA TYR A 78 -11.19 3.10 7.25
C TYR A 78 -10.17 2.09 6.74
N LEU A 79 -8.99 2.54 6.27
CA LEU A 79 -7.90 1.64 5.88
C LEU A 79 -7.43 0.79 7.06
N ARG A 80 -7.32 1.36 8.25
CA ARG A 80 -7.05 0.59 9.47
C ARG A 80 -8.16 -0.44 9.73
N TYR A 81 -9.43 -0.07 9.60
CA TYR A 81 -10.55 -0.98 9.76
C TYR A 81 -10.45 -2.17 8.78
N ILE A 82 -10.13 -1.91 7.51
CA ILE A 82 -9.91 -2.96 6.51
C ILE A 82 -8.77 -3.89 6.90
N LEU A 83 -7.64 -3.34 7.35
CA LEU A 83 -6.49 -4.15 7.79
C LEU A 83 -6.84 -5.04 8.98
N ASP A 84 -7.65 -4.54 9.92
CA ASP A 84 -8.14 -5.33 11.04
C ASP A 84 -9.12 -6.45 10.57
N GLU A 85 -10.04 -6.17 9.63
CA GLU A 85 -10.96 -7.16 9.03
C GLU A 85 -10.23 -8.23 8.20
N LEU A 86 -9.10 -7.87 7.57
CA LEU A 86 -8.25 -8.80 6.83
C LEU A 86 -7.25 -9.54 7.72
N GLU A 87 -7.25 -9.27 9.02
CA GLU A 87 -6.23 -9.77 9.97
C GLU A 87 -4.81 -9.59 9.40
N SER A 88 -4.55 -8.40 8.84
CA SER A 88 -3.27 -8.12 8.20
C SER A 88 -2.14 -8.07 9.22
N VAL A 89 -1.03 -8.73 8.92
CA VAL A 89 0.21 -8.69 9.73
C VAL A 89 1.21 -7.70 9.19
N VAL A 90 1.18 -7.49 7.89
CA VAL A 90 2.00 -6.50 7.17
C VAL A 90 1.23 -6.04 5.93
N TYR A 91 1.40 -4.78 5.55
CA TYR A 91 0.77 -4.23 4.36
C TYR A 91 1.71 -3.30 3.61
N ALA A 92 1.41 -3.08 2.33
CA ALA A 92 1.96 -2.02 1.51
C ALA A 92 0.81 -1.13 0.99
N TYR A 93 1.09 0.16 0.93
CA TYR A 93 0.19 1.18 0.39
C TYR A 93 0.97 2.02 -0.62
N GLY A 94 0.41 2.24 -1.79
CA GLY A 94 1.10 3.00 -2.81
C GLY A 94 0.16 3.72 -3.77
N GLY A 95 0.74 4.63 -4.53
CA GLY A 95 0.06 5.41 -5.55
C GLY A 95 0.85 6.63 -5.98
N ILE A 96 0.40 7.28 -7.05
CA ILE A 96 0.96 8.54 -7.52
C ILE A 96 0.16 9.69 -6.94
N ASP A 97 0.85 10.62 -6.28
CA ASP A 97 0.29 11.84 -5.73
C ASP A 97 0.97 13.08 -6.31
N LEU A 98 0.24 14.19 -6.36
CA LEU A 98 0.80 15.49 -6.67
C LEU A 98 1.37 16.10 -5.38
N ARG A 99 2.67 16.41 -5.40
CA ARG A 99 3.33 17.11 -4.29
C ARG A 99 3.91 18.43 -4.78
N GLY A 100 3.64 19.49 -4.04
CA GLY A 100 4.23 20.80 -4.25
C GLY A 100 4.25 21.54 -2.91
N ASP A 101 5.28 22.35 -2.68
CA ASP A 101 5.22 23.35 -1.63
C ASP A 101 4.17 24.40 -2.02
N SER A 102 3.42 24.93 -1.02
CA SER A 102 2.40 25.96 -1.25
C SER A 102 2.91 27.21 -1.98
N ASP A 103 4.23 27.42 -1.96
CA ASP A 103 4.93 28.53 -2.60
C ASP A 103 5.76 28.10 -3.82
N ALA A 104 5.76 26.80 -4.19
CA ALA A 104 6.52 26.30 -5.33
C ALA A 104 5.73 26.52 -6.61
N ALA A 105 6.38 27.11 -7.62
CA ALA A 105 5.82 27.27 -8.96
C ALA A 105 5.64 25.92 -9.70
N GLU A 106 6.07 24.82 -9.13
CA GLU A 106 6.12 23.51 -9.75
C GLU A 106 5.54 22.42 -8.83
N VAL A 107 4.45 21.82 -9.28
CA VAL A 107 3.86 20.63 -8.64
C VAL A 107 4.50 19.40 -9.28
N ALA A 108 5.11 18.55 -8.49
CA ALA A 108 5.71 17.31 -8.95
C ALA A 108 4.77 16.11 -8.71
N GLU A 109 4.69 15.22 -9.69
CA GLU A 109 4.11 13.90 -9.48
C GLU A 109 5.12 13.01 -8.75
N VAL A 110 4.67 12.37 -7.69
CA VAL A 110 5.52 11.48 -6.87
C VAL A 110 4.81 10.15 -6.69
N LEU A 111 5.45 9.09 -7.14
CA LEU A 111 5.11 7.74 -6.76
C LEU A 111 5.61 7.52 -5.33
N SER A 112 4.71 7.16 -4.43
CA SER A 112 5.02 6.79 -3.06
C SER A 112 4.59 5.37 -2.78
N VAL A 113 5.47 4.61 -2.16
CA VAL A 113 5.20 3.26 -1.66
C VAL A 113 5.60 3.20 -0.20
N SER A 114 4.67 2.77 0.64
CA SER A 114 4.92 2.53 2.07
C SER A 114 4.57 1.10 2.40
N ALA A 115 5.47 0.39 3.06
CA ALA A 115 5.16 -0.88 3.71
C ALA A 115 5.26 -0.71 5.22
N ALA A 116 4.37 -1.36 5.96
CA ALA A 116 4.36 -1.27 7.42
C ALA A 116 3.73 -2.49 8.08
N ASP A 117 4.16 -2.75 9.30
CA ASP A 117 3.52 -3.64 10.26
C ASP A 117 3.06 -2.85 11.51
N SER A 118 2.85 -3.50 12.64
CA SER A 118 2.44 -2.84 13.89
C SER A 118 3.57 -2.07 14.58
N GLU A 119 4.84 -2.32 14.23
CA GLU A 119 6.01 -1.83 14.94
C GLU A 119 6.92 -0.95 14.09
N ASN A 120 6.93 -1.18 12.78
CA ASN A 120 7.87 -0.54 11.87
C ASN A 120 7.22 -0.11 10.55
N TYR A 121 7.86 0.84 9.87
CA TYR A 121 7.50 1.22 8.51
C TYR A 121 8.74 1.43 7.63
N ILE A 122 8.55 1.28 6.32
CA ILE A 122 9.49 1.67 5.26
C ILE A 122 8.70 2.45 4.22
N THR A 123 9.21 3.60 3.78
CA THR A 123 8.58 4.41 2.72
C THR A 123 9.62 4.84 1.71
N GLY A 124 9.33 4.63 0.43
CA GLY A 124 10.10 5.12 -0.70
C GLY A 124 9.31 6.10 -1.54
N ASP A 125 9.97 7.13 -2.04
CA ASP A 125 9.42 8.15 -2.91
C ASP A 125 10.22 8.24 -4.20
N TRP A 126 9.52 8.34 -5.36
CA TRP A 126 10.14 8.52 -6.68
C TRP A 126 9.43 9.64 -7.41
N ARG A 127 10.18 10.59 -7.97
CA ARG A 127 9.63 11.60 -8.87
C ARG A 127 9.30 10.94 -10.21
N VAL A 128 8.06 11.15 -10.66
CA VAL A 128 7.62 10.70 -11.99
C VAL A 128 8.11 11.72 -13.01
N VAL A 129 8.91 11.28 -13.96
CA VAL A 129 9.38 12.08 -15.09
C VAL A 129 8.61 11.62 -16.32
N ARG A 130 7.93 12.56 -16.98
CA ARG A 130 7.16 12.27 -18.20
C ARG A 130 7.89 12.75 -19.45
N ASP A 131 7.72 12.01 -20.53
CA ASP A 131 8.14 12.44 -21.87
C ASP A 131 7.15 13.44 -22.48
N GLU A 132 7.45 13.87 -23.72
CA GLU A 132 6.62 14.83 -24.49
C GLU A 132 5.20 14.29 -24.78
N ASP A 133 5.03 12.96 -24.80
CA ASP A 133 3.74 12.28 -25.00
C ASP A 133 2.96 12.06 -23.70
N GLY A 134 3.51 12.50 -22.55
CA GLY A 134 2.94 12.34 -21.21
C GLY A 134 3.11 10.94 -20.62
N LYS A 135 3.92 10.07 -21.23
CA LYS A 135 4.25 8.75 -20.69
C LYS A 135 5.34 8.86 -19.63
N VAL A 136 5.36 7.91 -18.72
CA VAL A 136 6.44 7.82 -17.73
C VAL A 136 7.73 7.41 -18.44
N ALA A 137 8.68 8.34 -18.50
CA ALA A 137 10.00 8.14 -19.09
C ALA A 137 11.03 7.67 -18.07
N ASP A 138 10.89 8.09 -16.81
CA ASP A 138 11.79 7.74 -15.72
C ASP A 138 11.10 7.87 -14.36
N LEU A 139 11.64 7.18 -13.36
CA LEU A 139 11.26 7.26 -11.95
C LEU A 139 12.49 7.59 -11.13
N ALA A 140 12.72 8.87 -10.90
CA ALA A 140 13.90 9.34 -10.17
C ALA A 140 13.72 9.15 -8.66
N HIS A 141 14.50 8.29 -8.05
CA HIS A 141 14.45 8.02 -6.61
C HIS A 141 14.76 9.28 -5.79
N LEU A 142 13.85 9.67 -4.92
CA LEU A 142 13.97 10.84 -4.04
C LEU A 142 14.53 10.47 -2.66
N GLY A 143 14.28 9.24 -2.22
CA GLY A 143 14.78 8.72 -0.95
C GLY A 143 13.90 7.62 -0.38
N THR A 144 14.48 6.90 0.58
CA THR A 144 13.79 5.90 1.39
C THR A 144 13.93 6.26 2.85
N ARG A 145 12.86 6.14 3.61
CA ARG A 145 12.81 6.38 5.05
C ARG A 145 12.27 5.12 5.72
N GLN A 146 12.81 4.81 6.89
CA GLN A 146 12.33 3.73 7.74
C GLN A 146 12.34 4.17 9.19
N GLY A 147 11.46 3.62 9.99
CA GLY A 147 11.39 3.97 11.41
C GLY A 147 10.37 3.14 12.16
N ASN A 148 10.31 3.42 13.46
CA ASN A 148 9.38 2.82 14.41
C ASN A 148 8.74 3.86 15.34
N ASP A 149 8.93 5.14 15.07
CA ASP A 149 8.33 6.23 15.84
C ASP A 149 7.04 6.73 15.17
N PRO A 150 5.87 6.58 15.83
CA PRO A 150 4.61 7.09 15.31
C PRO A 150 4.57 8.60 15.09
N GLU A 151 5.40 9.38 15.78
CA GLU A 151 5.46 10.83 15.60
C GLU A 151 6.20 11.22 14.32
N GLU A 152 7.12 10.37 13.86
CA GLU A 152 7.92 10.59 12.66
C GLU A 152 7.35 9.88 11.40
N HIS A 153 6.23 9.15 11.53
CA HIS A 153 5.69 8.35 10.42
C HIS A 153 5.11 9.22 9.29
N PRO A 154 5.12 8.71 8.05
CA PRO A 154 4.71 9.48 6.87
C PRO A 154 3.18 9.63 6.68
N GLY A 155 2.37 9.37 7.70
CA GLY A 155 0.90 9.42 7.61
C GLY A 155 0.24 8.23 6.92
N THR A 156 1.04 7.28 6.43
CA THR A 156 0.60 6.04 5.76
C THR A 156 0.78 4.80 6.64
N TRP A 157 1.26 4.97 7.85
CA TRP A 157 1.39 3.89 8.83
C TRP A 157 0.06 3.66 9.58
N PHE A 158 -0.87 3.00 8.91
CA PHE A 158 -2.24 2.80 9.42
C PHE A 158 -2.31 1.85 10.63
N MET A 159 -1.30 0.98 10.80
CA MET A 159 -1.22 0.04 11.92
C MET A 159 -0.51 0.60 13.15
N ALA A 160 0.02 1.83 13.08
CA ALA A 160 0.67 2.46 14.24
C ALA A 160 -0.31 2.67 15.39
N GLY A 161 0.11 2.26 16.57
CA GLY A 161 -0.64 2.43 17.81
C GLY A 161 -1.98 1.70 17.88
N SER A 162 -2.77 2.03 18.88
CA SER A 162 -4.11 1.49 19.07
C SER A 162 -5.16 2.45 18.53
N VAL A 163 -6.04 1.97 17.67
CA VAL A 163 -7.18 2.73 17.16
C VAL A 163 -8.47 2.15 17.73
N SER A 164 -9.32 3.00 18.30
CA SER A 164 -10.65 2.62 18.73
C SER A 164 -11.68 3.18 17.76
N PHE A 165 -12.67 2.36 17.41
CA PHE A 165 -13.80 2.76 16.58
C PHE A 165 -15.06 2.92 17.43
N SER A 166 -15.75 4.03 17.29
CA SER A 166 -17.10 4.21 17.83
C SER A 166 -18.10 3.25 17.17
N ALA A 167 -19.23 3.00 17.80
CA ALA A 167 -20.28 2.16 17.23
C ALA A 167 -20.76 2.67 15.85
N LEU A 168 -20.83 4.00 15.68
CA LEU A 168 -21.20 4.62 14.40
C LEU A 168 -20.15 4.40 13.32
N GLU A 169 -18.86 4.54 13.66
CA GLU A 169 -17.76 4.27 12.72
C GLU A 169 -17.73 2.80 12.30
N LYS A 170 -17.89 1.88 13.24
CA LYS A 170 -17.97 0.43 12.92
C LYS A 170 -19.12 0.12 11.98
N SER A 171 -20.31 0.66 12.24
CA SER A 171 -21.46 0.45 11.36
C SER A 171 -21.24 1.03 9.95
N ARG A 172 -20.68 2.24 9.87
CA ARG A 172 -20.40 2.89 8.58
C ARG A 172 -19.31 2.18 7.81
N PHE A 173 -18.20 1.85 8.47
CA PHE A 173 -17.07 1.17 7.85
C PHE A 173 -17.42 -0.26 7.47
N GLY A 174 -18.22 -0.98 8.27
CA GLY A 174 -18.73 -2.29 7.93
C GLY A 174 -19.56 -2.27 6.65
N ALA A 175 -20.48 -1.31 6.50
CA ALA A 175 -21.28 -1.19 5.29
C ALA A 175 -20.42 -0.88 4.05
N LEU A 176 -19.43 0.02 4.16
CA LEU A 176 -18.49 0.31 3.08
C LEU A 176 -17.61 -0.91 2.73
N TRP A 177 -17.21 -1.66 3.74
CA TRP A 177 -16.40 -2.86 3.54
C TRP A 177 -17.20 -3.99 2.87
N ASP A 178 -18.43 -4.21 3.27
CA ASP A 178 -19.32 -5.22 2.64
C ASP A 178 -19.54 -4.92 1.15
N GLU A 179 -19.60 -3.65 0.77
CA GLU A 179 -19.68 -3.22 -0.63
C GLU A 179 -18.34 -3.41 -1.37
N ALA A 180 -17.23 -3.09 -0.72
CA ALA A 180 -15.90 -3.10 -1.32
C ALA A 180 -15.26 -4.50 -1.39
N LYS A 181 -15.54 -5.35 -0.40
CA LYS A 181 -14.93 -6.67 -0.23
C LYS A 181 -14.95 -7.58 -1.47
N PRO A 182 -16.00 -7.60 -2.31
CA PRO A 182 -15.99 -8.37 -3.56
C PRO A 182 -14.91 -7.94 -4.56
N GLY A 183 -14.41 -6.71 -4.46
CA GLY A 183 -13.32 -6.17 -5.29
C GLY A 183 -11.92 -6.50 -4.79
N VAL A 184 -11.80 -7.10 -3.59
CA VAL A 184 -10.51 -7.50 -3.05
C VAL A 184 -10.02 -8.76 -3.75
N ILE A 185 -8.83 -8.70 -4.31
CA ILE A 185 -8.19 -9.84 -4.94
C ILE A 185 -7.40 -10.60 -3.88
N PHE A 186 -7.75 -11.85 -3.64
CA PHE A 186 -6.99 -12.75 -2.78
C PHE A 186 -6.16 -13.72 -3.61
N ARG A 187 -4.97 -14.02 -3.12
CA ARG A 187 -4.10 -15.06 -3.66
C ARG A 187 -3.70 -16.00 -2.54
N ASP A 188 -3.91 -17.28 -2.76
CA ASP A 188 -3.36 -18.30 -1.89
C ASP A 188 -1.88 -18.49 -2.25
N ARG A 189 -1.03 -18.53 -1.24
CA ARG A 189 0.44 -18.60 -1.35
C ARG A 189 0.93 -19.85 -2.09
N ASN A 190 0.11 -20.87 -2.24
CA ASN A 190 0.45 -22.16 -2.81
C ASN A 190 0.14 -22.29 -4.32
N GLY A 191 -0.21 -21.21 -5.01
CA GLY A 191 -0.29 -21.21 -6.47
C GLY A 191 -1.40 -22.08 -7.08
N GLU A 192 -2.38 -22.52 -6.29
CA GLU A 192 -3.57 -23.20 -6.77
C GLU A 192 -4.75 -22.21 -6.76
N GLY A 193 -5.01 -21.63 -7.93
CA GLY A 193 -6.13 -20.74 -8.17
C GLY A 193 -6.53 -20.78 -9.63
#